data_90475e19c5599fa1b64794721c7cdbef
#
_entry.id   90475e19c5599fa1b64794721c7cdbef
#
_cell.length_a   1.000
_cell.length_b   1.000
_cell.length_c   1.000
_cell.angle_alpha   90.00
_cell.angle_beta   90.00
_cell.angle_gamma   90.00
#
_symmetry.space_group_name_H-M   'P 1'
#
loop_
_entity.id
_entity.type
_entity.pdbx_description
1 polymer ?
#
loop_
_entity_poly.entity_id
_entity_poly.type
_entity_poly.pdbx_seq_one_letter_code
_entity_poly.pdbx_strand_id
1 'polypeptide(L)'
;MHFRSHRGGVYYTPENTMPAFRDALAQGFDVIETDPTLTKDGVIVLSHDATVNRCLRHPDGSLIEEQQRIRDLTYEELMAYDAGLIKGEAFRGTKVPTLEELFSAADGTDTVICIDKYVKWYDGEKLDALFALANRYNVKVSYLVETFEQIEKVQLRDPDALIDWDGLSDEETLKAVCAKVKYENLVVWLYMDKPNFAWLKEPLRKTSKENCARVKQYARLGISNVSNPSDVKEAFDFEPYIIEV
;
A
#
# COMPACT_ATOMS: atom_id res chain seq x y z
N MET A 1 18.33 -4.52 -5.64
CA MET A 1 16.96 -5.03 -5.82
C MET A 1 16.27 -4.93 -4.50
N HIS A 2 15.09 -4.35 -4.47
CA HIS A 2 14.27 -4.19 -3.26
C HIS A 2 12.98 -5.00 -3.36
N PHE A 3 12.36 -5.32 -2.22
CA PHE A 3 11.09 -6.00 -2.16
C PHE A 3 10.07 -5.22 -1.34
N ARG A 4 8.85 -5.11 -1.89
CA ARG A 4 7.68 -4.54 -1.22
C ARG A 4 6.71 -5.66 -0.84
N SER A 5 6.31 -5.68 0.42
CA SER A 5 5.29 -6.60 0.95
C SER A 5 3.92 -5.96 0.76
N HIS A 6 3.08 -6.53 -0.10
CA HIS A 6 1.71 -6.09 -0.35
C HIS A 6 0.83 -6.35 0.88
N ARG A 7 0.29 -5.30 1.50
CA ARG A 7 -0.53 -5.35 2.73
C ARG A 7 0.13 -6.11 3.89
N GLY A 8 1.44 -6.06 3.97
CA GLY A 8 2.23 -6.80 4.95
C GLY A 8 2.45 -8.29 4.64
N GLY A 9 1.80 -8.86 3.60
CA GLY A 9 2.01 -10.24 3.20
C GLY A 9 0.72 -11.05 3.07
N VAL A 10 0.05 -10.94 1.93
CA VAL A 10 -1.29 -11.52 1.68
C VAL A 10 -1.32 -13.05 1.59
N TYR A 11 -0.17 -13.72 1.40
CA TYR A 11 -0.16 -15.16 1.14
C TYR A 11 -0.24 -16.01 2.41
N TYR A 12 0.53 -15.69 3.43
CA TYR A 12 0.70 -16.51 4.63
C TYR A 12 0.05 -15.91 5.87
N THR A 13 -0.16 -14.60 5.89
CA THR A 13 -0.71 -13.84 7.02
C THR A 13 -2.01 -13.15 6.61
N PRO A 14 -2.87 -12.77 7.55
CA PRO A 14 -4.04 -11.93 7.24
C PRO A 14 -3.58 -10.52 6.84
N GLU A 15 -4.03 -10.07 5.66
CA GLU A 15 -3.65 -8.78 5.08
C GLU A 15 -3.96 -7.59 6.02
N ASN A 16 -3.13 -6.54 5.99
CA ASN A 16 -3.31 -5.32 6.77
C ASN A 16 -3.47 -5.57 8.29
N THR A 17 -2.70 -6.50 8.85
CA THR A 17 -2.72 -6.81 10.29
C THR A 17 -1.35 -6.77 10.92
N MET A 18 -1.29 -6.59 12.25
CA MET A 18 0.00 -6.58 12.97
C MET A 18 0.80 -7.88 12.83
N PRO A 19 0.21 -9.09 12.80
CA PRO A 19 0.94 -10.31 12.45
C PRO A 19 1.64 -10.21 11.10
N ALA A 20 0.96 -9.71 10.04
CA ALA A 20 1.54 -9.53 8.72
C ALA A 20 2.71 -8.53 8.73
N PHE A 21 2.51 -7.36 9.33
CA PHE A 21 3.53 -6.32 9.37
C PHE A 21 4.76 -6.72 10.17
N ARG A 22 4.59 -7.39 11.32
CA ARG A 22 5.71 -7.90 12.11
C ARG A 22 6.49 -8.97 11.38
N ASP A 23 5.80 -9.84 10.64
CA ASP A 23 6.45 -10.85 9.78
C ASP A 23 7.26 -10.18 8.66
N ALA A 24 6.69 -9.21 7.95
CA ALA A 24 7.39 -8.44 6.93
C ALA A 24 8.62 -7.70 7.47
N LEU A 25 8.50 -7.05 8.63
CA LEU A 25 9.63 -6.41 9.31
C LEU A 25 10.72 -7.43 9.68
N ALA A 26 10.33 -8.58 10.24
CA ALA A 26 11.26 -9.65 10.63
C ALA A 26 11.98 -10.29 9.44
N GLN A 27 11.31 -10.36 8.28
CA GLN A 27 11.91 -10.85 7.02
C GLN A 27 12.79 -9.79 6.34
N GLY A 28 12.77 -8.54 6.79
CA GLY A 28 13.60 -7.47 6.26
C GLY A 28 13.11 -6.93 4.91
N PHE A 29 11.81 -6.86 4.70
CA PHE A 29 11.26 -6.17 3.52
C PHE A 29 11.69 -4.70 3.51
N ASP A 30 12.11 -4.21 2.34
CA ASP A 30 12.53 -2.82 2.16
C ASP A 30 11.34 -1.86 2.26
N VAL A 31 10.16 -2.32 1.81
CA VAL A 31 8.92 -1.55 1.84
C VAL A 31 7.77 -2.44 2.32
N ILE A 32 6.92 -1.92 3.18
CA ILE A 32 5.63 -2.50 3.57
C ILE A 32 4.53 -1.58 3.05
N GLU A 33 3.71 -2.10 2.16
CA GLU A 33 2.53 -1.38 1.67
C GLU A 33 1.35 -1.65 2.60
N THR A 34 0.48 -0.65 2.77
CA THR A 34 -0.73 -0.72 3.59
C THR A 34 -1.79 0.27 3.12
N ASP A 35 -3.05 -0.04 3.45
CA ASP A 35 -4.25 0.69 3.05
C ASP A 35 -4.91 1.42 4.23
N PRO A 36 -4.48 2.64 4.60
CA PRO A 36 -5.13 3.37 5.68
C PRO A 36 -6.51 3.90 5.28
N THR A 37 -7.44 3.84 6.22
CA THR A 37 -8.78 4.43 6.11
C THR A 37 -9.23 4.98 7.46
N LEU A 38 -10.35 5.72 7.50
CA LEU A 38 -10.85 6.34 8.73
C LEU A 38 -12.09 5.62 9.25
N THR A 39 -12.13 5.41 10.56
CA THR A 39 -13.34 5.07 11.29
C THR A 39 -14.25 6.31 11.44
N LYS A 40 -15.47 6.10 11.93
CA LYS A 40 -16.46 7.16 12.21
C LYS A 40 -15.94 8.22 13.19
N ASP A 41 -15.17 7.79 14.19
CA ASP A 41 -14.56 8.64 15.23
C ASP A 41 -13.17 9.14 14.85
N GLY A 42 -12.74 8.95 13.58
CA GLY A 42 -11.53 9.55 13.01
C GLY A 42 -10.23 8.82 13.33
N VAL A 43 -10.28 7.58 13.81
CA VAL A 43 -9.08 6.76 14.00
C VAL A 43 -8.60 6.25 12.62
N ILE A 44 -7.30 6.39 12.33
CA ILE A 44 -6.69 5.85 11.10
C ILE A 44 -6.42 4.36 11.33
N VAL A 45 -7.18 3.51 10.66
CA VAL A 45 -7.07 2.04 10.70
C VAL A 45 -6.61 1.49 9.35
N LEU A 46 -6.15 0.23 9.32
CA LEU A 46 -5.58 -0.38 8.12
C LEU A 46 -6.53 -1.43 7.55
N SER A 47 -7.08 -1.16 6.36
CA SER A 47 -7.98 -2.08 5.65
C SER A 47 -8.11 -1.69 4.18
N HIS A 48 -7.93 -2.67 3.30
CA HIS A 48 -8.05 -2.46 1.86
C HIS A 48 -9.46 -2.10 1.43
N ASP A 49 -10.47 -2.81 1.94
CA ASP A 49 -11.85 -2.61 1.54
C ASP A 49 -12.52 -1.53 2.39
N ALA A 50 -13.44 -0.80 1.77
CA ALA A 50 -14.26 0.17 2.48
C ALA A 50 -15.27 -0.49 3.46
N THR A 51 -15.44 -1.82 3.36
CA THR A 51 -16.37 -2.61 4.20
C THR A 51 -15.66 -3.73 4.92
N VAL A 52 -16.23 -4.17 6.02
CA VAL A 52 -15.66 -5.23 6.87
C VAL A 52 -15.84 -6.64 6.30
N ASN A 53 -16.77 -6.84 5.35
CA ASN A 53 -17.33 -8.15 5.00
C ASN A 53 -16.33 -9.17 4.42
N ARG A 54 -15.36 -8.73 3.60
CA ARG A 54 -14.40 -9.65 2.99
C ARG A 54 -13.35 -10.13 3.98
N CYS A 55 -12.73 -9.21 4.72
CA CYS A 55 -11.54 -9.49 5.53
C CYS A 55 -11.83 -9.77 6.99
N LEU A 56 -13.03 -9.45 7.49
CA LEU A 56 -13.37 -9.66 8.90
C LEU A 56 -14.40 -10.76 9.08
N ARG A 57 -14.44 -11.30 10.31
CA ARG A 57 -15.40 -12.29 10.78
C ARG A 57 -15.95 -11.89 12.15
N HIS A 58 -17.09 -12.43 12.53
CA HIS A 58 -17.47 -12.45 13.93
C HIS A 58 -16.48 -13.29 14.74
N PRO A 59 -16.34 -13.08 16.06
CA PRO A 59 -15.39 -13.84 16.89
C PRO A 59 -15.64 -15.35 16.90
N ASP A 60 -16.86 -15.80 16.61
CA ASP A 60 -17.22 -17.21 16.47
C ASP A 60 -16.81 -17.80 15.09
N GLY A 61 -16.35 -16.95 14.15
CA GLY A 61 -15.93 -17.34 12.80
C GLY A 61 -17.04 -17.19 11.75
N SER A 62 -18.25 -16.80 12.13
CA SER A 62 -19.33 -16.59 11.17
C SER A 62 -19.09 -15.37 10.26
N LEU A 63 -19.73 -15.40 9.07
CA LEU A 63 -19.67 -14.31 8.11
C LEU A 63 -20.47 -13.10 8.60
N ILE A 64 -20.00 -11.91 8.23
CA ILE A 64 -20.73 -10.65 8.43
C ILE A 64 -21.64 -10.49 7.20
N GLU A 65 -22.94 -10.76 7.33
CA GLU A 65 -23.87 -10.75 6.20
C GLU A 65 -24.29 -9.35 5.80
N GLU A 66 -24.57 -8.47 6.77
CA GLU A 66 -24.90 -7.09 6.49
C GLU A 66 -23.67 -6.29 6.03
N GLN A 67 -23.82 -5.51 4.96
CA GLN A 67 -22.74 -4.67 4.47
C GLN A 67 -22.50 -3.50 5.43
N GLN A 68 -21.36 -3.52 6.10
CA GLN A 68 -20.96 -2.47 7.03
C GLN A 68 -19.70 -1.75 6.52
N ARG A 69 -19.76 -0.43 6.46
CA ARG A 69 -18.61 0.39 6.06
C ARG A 69 -17.78 0.77 7.28
N ILE A 70 -16.47 0.68 7.16
CA ILE A 70 -15.53 1.04 8.25
C ILE A 70 -15.77 2.48 8.72
N ARG A 71 -16.02 3.41 7.81
CA ARG A 71 -16.29 4.83 8.12
C ARG A 71 -17.58 5.08 8.93
N ASP A 72 -18.46 4.10 9.00
CA ASP A 72 -19.74 4.19 9.74
C ASP A 72 -19.63 3.56 11.14
N LEU A 73 -18.50 2.88 11.44
CA LEU A 73 -18.17 2.25 12.71
C LEU A 73 -17.15 3.10 13.50
N THR A 74 -17.33 3.20 14.81
CA THR A 74 -16.24 3.65 15.70
C THR A 74 -15.14 2.61 15.76
N TYR A 75 -13.94 3.01 16.22
CA TYR A 75 -12.85 2.06 16.40
C TYR A 75 -13.23 0.95 17.41
N GLU A 76 -13.94 1.28 18.48
CA GLU A 76 -14.44 0.31 19.46
C GLU A 76 -15.38 -0.73 18.81
N GLU A 77 -16.34 -0.27 17.99
CA GLU A 77 -17.24 -1.17 17.25
C GLU A 77 -16.47 -2.06 16.26
N LEU A 78 -15.45 -1.53 15.58
CA LEU A 78 -14.61 -2.29 14.67
C LEU A 78 -13.80 -3.38 15.41
N MET A 79 -13.36 -3.12 16.65
CA MET A 79 -12.65 -4.07 17.48
C MET A 79 -13.49 -5.28 17.92
N ALA A 80 -14.81 -5.26 17.73
CA ALA A 80 -15.67 -6.41 17.96
C ALA A 80 -15.43 -7.55 16.96
N TYR A 81 -14.86 -7.26 15.80
CA TYR A 81 -14.59 -8.25 14.74
C TYR A 81 -13.20 -8.90 14.88
N ASP A 82 -13.00 -9.97 14.11
CA ASP A 82 -11.76 -10.73 14.00
C ASP A 82 -11.21 -10.60 12.56
N ALA A 83 -10.00 -10.09 12.43
CA ALA A 83 -9.29 -9.90 11.15
C ALA A 83 -8.37 -11.09 10.79
N GLY A 84 -8.19 -12.03 11.71
CA GLY A 84 -7.27 -13.16 11.51
C GLY A 84 -7.94 -14.42 11.00
N LEU A 85 -9.19 -14.68 11.40
CA LEU A 85 -9.90 -15.92 11.08
C LEU A 85 -10.04 -16.21 9.59
N ILE A 86 -9.98 -15.21 8.74
CA ILE A 86 -9.94 -15.40 7.27
C ILE A 86 -8.72 -16.24 6.82
N LYS A 87 -7.64 -16.23 7.59
CA LYS A 87 -6.41 -17.02 7.35
C LYS A 87 -6.34 -18.29 8.20
N GLY A 88 -7.27 -18.47 9.12
CA GLY A 88 -7.41 -19.67 9.94
C GLY A 88 -7.21 -19.46 11.43
N GLU A 89 -7.42 -20.52 12.18
CA GLU A 89 -7.45 -20.52 13.64
C GLU A 89 -6.16 -20.03 14.31
N ALA A 90 -5.01 -20.19 13.65
CA ALA A 90 -3.73 -19.70 14.17
C ALA A 90 -3.69 -18.17 14.36
N PHE A 91 -4.57 -17.44 13.67
CA PHE A 91 -4.65 -15.98 13.72
C PHE A 91 -5.90 -15.48 14.45
N ARG A 92 -6.70 -16.38 15.07
CA ARG A 92 -7.89 -16.00 15.84
C ARG A 92 -7.55 -14.95 16.89
N GLY A 93 -8.41 -13.94 17.03
CA GLY A 93 -8.23 -12.83 17.96
C GLY A 93 -7.46 -11.64 17.39
N THR A 94 -6.95 -11.74 16.16
CA THR A 94 -6.31 -10.63 15.49
C THR A 94 -7.31 -9.50 15.22
N LYS A 95 -6.92 -8.27 15.55
CA LYS A 95 -7.75 -7.07 15.35
C LYS A 95 -7.28 -6.26 14.16
N VAL A 96 -8.16 -5.39 13.65
CA VAL A 96 -7.81 -4.37 12.68
C VAL A 96 -6.87 -3.38 13.36
N PRO A 97 -5.62 -3.23 12.90
CA PRO A 97 -4.68 -2.33 13.56
C PRO A 97 -4.91 -0.88 13.16
N THR A 98 -4.40 0.01 14.00
CA THR A 98 -4.23 1.42 13.65
C THR A 98 -2.93 1.64 12.86
N LEU A 99 -2.87 2.71 12.08
CA LEU A 99 -1.63 3.13 11.44
C LEU A 99 -0.54 3.47 12.47
N GLU A 100 -0.94 3.98 13.63
CA GLU A 100 -0.02 4.27 14.73
C GLU A 100 0.68 3.02 15.26
N GLU A 101 -0.03 1.89 15.37
CA GLU A 101 0.58 0.62 15.78
C GLU A 101 1.62 0.14 14.76
N LEU A 102 1.36 0.30 13.45
CA LEU A 102 2.34 -0.02 12.40
C LEU A 102 3.56 0.91 12.49
N PHE A 103 3.36 2.22 12.59
CA PHE A 103 4.48 3.17 12.71
C PHE A 103 5.30 2.92 13.97
N SER A 104 4.66 2.62 15.10
CA SER A 104 5.37 2.23 16.33
C SER A 104 6.19 0.95 16.16
N ALA A 105 5.70 -0.02 15.40
CA ALA A 105 6.44 -1.26 15.13
C ALA A 105 7.62 -1.07 14.16
N ALA A 106 7.51 -0.11 13.23
CA ALA A 106 8.54 0.21 12.25
C ALA A 106 9.52 1.31 12.73
N ASP A 107 9.27 1.89 13.90
CA ASP A 107 10.06 3.02 14.42
C ASP A 107 11.55 2.68 14.51
N GLY A 108 12.37 3.53 13.92
CA GLY A 108 13.82 3.37 13.88
C GLY A 108 14.34 2.24 12.97
N THR A 109 13.48 1.59 12.17
CA THR A 109 13.91 0.66 11.14
C THR A 109 14.22 1.39 9.83
N ASP A 110 14.86 0.71 8.88
CA ASP A 110 15.08 1.24 7.51
C ASP A 110 13.91 0.95 6.56
N THR A 111 12.91 0.18 7.00
CA THR A 111 11.73 -0.17 6.19
C THR A 111 10.88 1.07 5.90
N VAL A 112 10.54 1.27 4.63
CA VAL A 112 9.61 2.33 4.20
C VAL A 112 8.18 1.83 4.35
N ILE A 113 7.28 2.64 4.89
CA ILE A 113 5.85 2.36 4.92
C ILE A 113 5.17 3.08 3.75
N CYS A 114 4.69 2.30 2.78
CA CYS A 114 3.97 2.83 1.62
C CYS A 114 2.48 2.96 1.93
N ILE A 115 1.97 4.17 1.80
CA ILE A 115 0.57 4.52 2.06
C ILE A 115 -0.21 4.53 0.75
N ASP A 116 -1.10 3.53 0.56
CA ASP A 116 -2.03 3.49 -0.58
C ASP A 116 -3.37 4.17 -0.25
N LYS A 117 -4.05 4.68 -1.26
CA LYS A 117 -5.42 5.22 -1.29
C LYS A 117 -5.71 6.44 -0.40
N TYR A 118 -4.99 6.66 0.71
CA TYR A 118 -5.35 7.71 1.67
C TYR A 118 -5.31 9.10 1.05
N VAL A 119 -4.26 9.41 0.28
CA VAL A 119 -4.13 10.71 -0.43
C VAL A 119 -5.22 10.90 -1.49
N LYS A 120 -5.73 9.81 -2.06
CA LYS A 120 -6.82 9.81 -3.04
C LYS A 120 -8.17 10.16 -2.41
N TRP A 121 -8.40 9.70 -1.18
CA TRP A 121 -9.72 9.79 -0.55
C TRP A 121 -9.85 10.93 0.47
N TYR A 122 -8.72 11.45 0.97
CA TYR A 122 -8.71 12.43 2.03
C TYR A 122 -7.90 13.66 1.66
N ASP A 123 -8.28 14.80 2.25
CA ASP A 123 -7.62 16.09 2.16
C ASP A 123 -7.73 16.86 3.48
N GLY A 124 -7.24 18.12 3.49
CA GLY A 124 -7.32 19.02 4.63
C GLY A 124 -6.86 18.37 5.93
N GLU A 125 -7.60 18.56 7.03
CA GLU A 125 -7.26 18.09 8.37
C GLU A 125 -7.05 16.57 8.46
N LYS A 126 -7.75 15.78 7.62
CA LYS A 126 -7.59 14.31 7.63
C LYS A 126 -6.23 13.91 7.08
N LEU A 127 -5.81 14.55 6.00
CA LEU A 127 -4.48 14.32 5.45
C LEU A 127 -3.39 14.88 6.38
N ASP A 128 -3.63 16.05 6.99
CA ASP A 128 -2.72 16.64 7.98
C ASP A 128 -2.51 15.70 9.18
N ALA A 129 -3.55 14.99 9.62
CA ALA A 129 -3.45 14.03 10.72
C ALA A 129 -2.52 12.85 10.39
N LEU A 130 -2.51 12.35 9.14
CA LEU A 130 -1.59 11.30 8.71
C LEU A 130 -0.14 11.80 8.76
N PHE A 131 0.14 13.00 8.22
CA PHE A 131 1.50 13.57 8.25
C PHE A 131 1.96 13.89 9.67
N ALA A 132 1.08 14.40 10.52
CA ALA A 132 1.36 14.63 11.94
C ALA A 132 1.67 13.31 12.67
N LEU A 133 0.98 12.24 12.33
CA LEU A 133 1.26 10.92 12.87
C LEU A 133 2.64 10.41 12.40
N ALA A 134 2.95 10.49 11.11
CA ALA A 134 4.25 10.07 10.56
C ALA A 134 5.41 10.83 11.22
N ASN A 135 5.25 12.14 11.46
CA ASN A 135 6.27 12.97 12.09
C ASN A 135 6.53 12.66 13.59
N ARG A 136 5.66 11.89 14.24
CA ARG A 136 5.88 11.46 15.64
C ARG A 136 6.82 10.27 15.77
N TYR A 137 7.01 9.53 14.68
CA TYR A 137 7.85 8.33 14.63
C TYR A 137 9.02 8.53 13.68
N ASN A 138 10.13 7.86 13.93
CA ASN A 138 11.28 7.83 13.02
C ASN A 138 11.08 6.77 11.93
N VAL A 139 10.04 6.97 11.11
CA VAL A 139 9.69 6.08 9.98
C VAL A 139 9.81 6.80 8.65
N LYS A 140 10.27 6.10 7.64
CA LYS A 140 10.25 6.57 6.25
C LYS A 140 8.89 6.24 5.65
N VAL A 141 8.24 7.22 5.02
CA VAL A 141 6.92 7.04 4.41
C VAL A 141 6.98 7.35 2.93
N SER A 142 6.39 6.50 2.10
CA SER A 142 6.11 6.79 0.70
C SER A 142 4.60 6.84 0.45
N TYR A 143 4.19 7.55 -0.59
CA TYR A 143 2.78 7.77 -0.91
C TYR A 143 2.48 7.29 -2.32
N LEU A 144 1.56 6.32 -2.44
CA LEU A 144 1.07 5.86 -3.73
C LEU A 144 0.05 6.85 -4.28
N VAL A 145 0.31 7.39 -5.46
CA VAL A 145 -0.46 8.44 -6.12
C VAL A 145 -0.65 8.17 -7.60
N GLU A 146 -1.81 8.57 -8.14
CA GLU A 146 -2.22 8.34 -9.53
C GLU A 146 -2.35 9.64 -10.34
N THR A 147 -2.35 10.81 -9.67
CA THR A 147 -2.61 12.10 -10.30
C THR A 147 -1.64 13.18 -9.82
N PHE A 148 -1.45 14.22 -10.64
CA PHE A 148 -0.63 15.39 -10.29
C PHE A 148 -1.18 16.14 -9.07
N GLU A 149 -2.51 16.21 -8.92
CA GLU A 149 -3.14 16.81 -7.74
C GLU A 149 -2.72 16.10 -6.46
N GLN A 150 -2.65 14.76 -6.49
CA GLN A 150 -2.20 13.97 -5.33
C GLN A 150 -0.72 14.24 -5.02
N ILE A 151 0.15 14.36 -6.02
CA ILE A 151 1.56 14.78 -5.81
C ILE A 151 1.57 16.14 -5.09
N GLU A 152 0.81 17.12 -5.56
CA GLU A 152 0.75 18.46 -4.97
C GLU A 152 0.24 18.43 -3.52
N LYS A 153 -0.79 17.64 -3.23
CA LYS A 153 -1.30 17.43 -1.86
C LYS A 153 -0.22 16.90 -0.91
N VAL A 154 0.58 15.94 -1.38
CA VAL A 154 1.70 15.37 -0.60
C VAL A 154 2.80 16.42 -0.43
N GLN A 155 3.28 17.02 -1.53
CA GLN A 155 4.41 17.95 -1.52
C GLN A 155 4.13 19.25 -0.76
N LEU A 156 2.87 19.64 -0.62
CA LEU A 156 2.47 20.77 0.25
C LEU A 156 2.84 20.51 1.71
N ARG A 157 2.93 19.25 2.15
CA ARG A 157 3.22 18.82 3.53
C ARG A 157 4.65 18.31 3.70
N ASP A 158 5.14 17.63 2.69
CA ASP A 158 6.52 17.12 2.63
C ASP A 158 7.07 17.30 1.19
N PRO A 159 7.81 18.39 0.93
CA PRO A 159 8.35 18.68 -0.40
C PRO A 159 9.33 17.62 -0.93
N ASP A 160 9.93 16.83 -0.06
CA ASP A 160 10.89 15.78 -0.39
C ASP A 160 10.30 14.36 -0.22
N ALA A 161 8.98 14.24 -0.15
CA ALA A 161 8.28 12.96 0.02
C ALA A 161 8.68 11.92 -1.02
N LEU A 162 8.74 10.66 -0.60
CA LEU A 162 8.87 9.52 -1.50
C LEU A 162 7.53 9.28 -2.21
N ILE A 163 7.55 9.23 -3.52
CA ILE A 163 6.37 9.09 -4.38
C ILE A 163 6.42 7.76 -5.12
N ASP A 164 5.37 6.98 -4.94
CA ASP A 164 5.05 5.78 -5.70
C ASP A 164 4.00 6.17 -6.75
N TRP A 165 4.43 6.40 -8.00
CA TRP A 165 3.54 6.79 -9.09
C TRP A 165 2.85 5.59 -9.69
N ASP A 166 1.52 5.54 -9.58
CA ASP A 166 0.65 4.50 -10.09
C ASP A 166 -0.30 5.00 -11.21
N GLY A 167 0.08 6.09 -11.87
CA GLY A 167 -0.63 6.66 -13.01
C GLY A 167 -0.15 6.12 -14.36
N LEU A 168 -0.46 6.85 -15.44
CA LEU A 168 0.00 6.51 -16.79
C LEU A 168 1.52 6.61 -16.89
N SER A 169 2.11 5.79 -17.76
CA SER A 169 3.56 5.74 -18.01
C SER A 169 3.94 6.11 -19.45
N ASP A 170 3.10 6.90 -20.14
CA ASP A 170 3.50 7.50 -21.41
C ASP A 170 4.60 8.56 -21.19
N GLU A 171 5.30 8.89 -22.28
CA GLU A 171 6.47 9.77 -22.21
C GLU A 171 6.13 11.19 -21.71
N GLU A 172 4.99 11.74 -22.12
CA GLU A 172 4.55 13.07 -21.71
C GLU A 172 4.24 13.11 -20.20
N THR A 173 3.48 12.14 -19.73
CA THR A 173 3.18 11.97 -18.30
C THR A 173 4.44 11.79 -17.47
N LEU A 174 5.36 10.92 -17.89
CA LEU A 174 6.62 10.68 -17.14
C LEU A 174 7.49 11.95 -17.06
N LYS A 175 7.62 12.71 -18.15
CA LYS A 175 8.31 14.01 -18.13
C LYS A 175 7.68 14.99 -17.15
N ALA A 176 6.34 15.05 -17.12
CA ALA A 176 5.61 15.93 -16.21
C ALA A 176 5.76 15.50 -14.74
N VAL A 177 5.76 14.21 -14.44
CA VAL A 177 6.01 13.68 -13.09
C VAL A 177 7.44 14.01 -12.65
N CYS A 178 8.44 13.77 -13.50
CA CYS A 178 9.86 14.06 -13.20
C CYS A 178 10.16 15.57 -13.05
N ALA A 179 9.32 16.43 -13.62
CA ALA A 179 9.44 17.87 -13.38
C ALA A 179 8.97 18.27 -11.95
N LYS A 180 8.21 17.42 -11.27
CA LYS A 180 7.67 17.66 -9.93
C LYS A 180 8.39 16.84 -8.84
N VAL A 181 8.87 15.65 -9.16
CA VAL A 181 9.43 14.69 -8.19
C VAL A 181 10.88 14.36 -8.58
N LYS A 182 11.79 14.46 -7.61
CA LYS A 182 13.20 14.09 -7.82
C LYS A 182 13.32 12.60 -8.14
N TYR A 183 14.29 12.24 -8.99
CA TYR A 183 14.52 10.84 -9.39
C TYR A 183 14.70 9.89 -8.21
N GLU A 184 15.47 10.30 -7.20
CA GLU A 184 15.73 9.52 -5.98
C GLU A 184 14.50 9.32 -5.09
N ASN A 185 13.45 10.09 -5.29
CA ASN A 185 12.20 10.02 -4.53
C ASN A 185 11.05 9.40 -5.34
N LEU A 186 11.31 8.93 -6.58
CA LEU A 186 10.27 8.47 -7.50
C LEU A 186 10.44 7.00 -7.86
N VAL A 187 9.38 6.22 -7.64
CA VAL A 187 9.17 4.89 -8.22
C VAL A 187 7.94 4.94 -9.10
N VAL A 188 8.03 4.45 -10.34
CA VAL A 188 6.88 4.30 -11.25
C VAL A 188 6.52 2.83 -11.32
N TRP A 189 5.26 2.52 -11.02
CA TRP A 189 4.76 1.16 -10.94
C TRP A 189 4.13 0.68 -12.25
N LEU A 190 4.54 -0.51 -12.67
CA LEU A 190 3.90 -1.27 -13.74
C LEU A 190 3.42 -2.62 -13.20
N TYR A 191 2.30 -3.08 -13.73
CA TYR A 191 1.65 -4.32 -13.32
C TYR A 191 2.01 -5.44 -14.27
N MET A 192 2.36 -6.61 -13.76
CA MET A 192 2.49 -7.80 -14.60
C MET A 192 1.17 -8.10 -15.30
N ASP A 193 1.22 -8.36 -16.61
CA ASP A 193 0.04 -8.67 -17.41
C ASP A 193 -0.40 -10.12 -17.18
N LYS A 194 -1.30 -10.31 -16.23
CA LYS A 194 -1.82 -11.63 -15.82
C LYS A 194 -3.33 -11.72 -16.05
N PRO A 195 -3.87 -12.91 -16.43
CA PRO A 195 -5.29 -13.09 -16.70
C PRO A 195 -6.23 -12.71 -15.54
N ASN A 196 -5.79 -12.92 -14.30
CA ASN A 196 -6.56 -12.57 -13.09
C ASN A 196 -6.63 -11.07 -12.81
N PHE A 197 -5.86 -10.24 -13.53
CA PHE A 197 -5.89 -8.78 -13.47
C PHE A 197 -6.55 -8.15 -14.72
N ALA A 198 -7.53 -8.82 -15.30
CA ALA A 198 -8.27 -8.34 -16.47
C ALA A 198 -9.00 -6.99 -16.26
N TRP A 199 -9.13 -6.51 -15.02
CA TRP A 199 -9.66 -5.20 -14.69
C TRP A 199 -8.70 -4.06 -15.11
N LEU A 200 -7.39 -4.30 -15.15
CA LEU A 200 -6.40 -3.33 -15.63
C LEU A 200 -6.37 -3.37 -17.16
N LYS A 201 -7.15 -2.51 -17.78
CA LYS A 201 -7.28 -2.43 -19.25
C LYS A 201 -6.25 -1.49 -19.87
N GLU A 202 -5.60 -0.63 -19.08
CA GLU A 202 -4.66 0.38 -19.56
C GLU A 202 -3.31 -0.25 -19.94
N PRO A 203 -2.97 -0.31 -21.25
CA PRO A 203 -1.73 -0.97 -21.69
C PRO A 203 -0.45 -0.28 -21.16
N LEU A 204 -0.50 1.04 -20.95
CA LEU A 204 0.65 1.83 -20.48
C LEU A 204 0.98 1.58 -19.00
N ARG A 205 0.10 0.90 -18.27
CA ARG A 205 0.35 0.50 -16.89
C ARG A 205 0.82 -0.96 -16.76
N LYS A 206 0.94 -1.69 -17.87
CA LYS A 206 1.36 -3.09 -17.90
C LYS A 206 2.83 -3.23 -18.21
N THR A 207 3.45 -4.30 -17.68
CA THR A 207 4.82 -4.66 -18.03
C THR A 207 4.91 -5.05 -19.50
N SER A 208 5.88 -4.49 -20.19
CA SER A 208 6.39 -4.88 -21.49
C SER A 208 7.82 -4.39 -21.61
N LYS A 209 8.60 -4.94 -22.54
CA LYS A 209 9.98 -4.44 -22.79
C LYS A 209 9.98 -2.95 -23.07
N GLU A 210 9.01 -2.47 -23.86
CA GLU A 210 8.90 -1.06 -24.23
C GLU A 210 8.54 -0.18 -23.02
N ASN A 211 7.49 -0.53 -22.28
CA ASN A 211 7.05 0.25 -21.13
C ASN A 211 8.10 0.27 -20.01
N CYS A 212 8.71 -0.87 -19.70
CA CYS A 212 9.77 -0.93 -18.70
C CYS A 212 11.01 -0.12 -19.13
N ALA A 213 11.43 -0.21 -20.40
CA ALA A 213 12.53 0.59 -20.92
C ALA A 213 12.22 2.09 -20.89
N ARG A 214 10.98 2.49 -21.20
CA ARG A 214 10.54 3.88 -21.12
C ARG A 214 10.59 4.38 -19.69
N VAL A 215 9.98 3.68 -18.72
CA VAL A 215 10.00 4.08 -17.29
C VAL A 215 11.43 4.26 -16.80
N LYS A 216 12.34 3.32 -17.08
CA LYS A 216 13.75 3.38 -16.62
C LYS A 216 14.54 4.59 -17.14
N GLN A 217 14.08 5.28 -18.20
CA GLN A 217 14.68 6.53 -18.65
C GLN A 217 14.36 7.73 -17.74
N TYR A 218 13.27 7.65 -16.99
CA TYR A 218 12.72 8.75 -16.21
C TYR A 218 12.72 8.50 -14.70
N ALA A 219 12.55 7.25 -14.26
CA ALA A 219 12.34 6.91 -12.87
C ALA A 219 12.85 5.50 -12.53
N ARG A 220 12.82 5.16 -11.24
CA ARG A 220 13.02 3.80 -10.77
C ARG A 220 11.78 2.97 -11.09
N LEU A 221 11.98 1.78 -11.66
CA LEU A 221 10.90 0.88 -12.06
C LEU A 221 10.45 0.01 -10.88
N GLY A 222 9.17 0.07 -10.51
CA GLY A 222 8.48 -0.89 -9.65
C GLY A 222 7.65 -1.86 -10.48
N ILE A 223 7.60 -3.14 -10.08
CA ILE A 223 6.72 -4.15 -10.69
C ILE A 223 5.84 -4.75 -9.61
N SER A 224 4.52 -4.72 -9.84
CA SER A 224 3.51 -5.32 -8.97
C SER A 224 2.76 -6.47 -9.63
N ASN A 225 1.82 -7.11 -8.91
CA ASN A 225 1.11 -8.33 -9.31
C ASN A 225 2.00 -9.56 -9.45
N VAL A 226 3.03 -9.64 -8.65
CA VAL A 226 3.92 -10.79 -8.59
C VAL A 226 3.40 -11.76 -7.54
N SER A 227 2.81 -12.88 -7.98
CA SER A 227 1.99 -13.75 -7.13
C SER A 227 2.62 -15.09 -6.78
N ASN A 228 3.72 -15.45 -7.44
CA ASN A 228 4.35 -16.76 -7.26
C ASN A 228 5.82 -16.70 -7.72
N PRO A 229 6.64 -17.73 -7.43
CA PRO A 229 8.06 -17.74 -7.80
C PRO A 229 8.35 -17.60 -9.31
N SER A 230 7.43 -18.07 -10.18
CA SER A 230 7.57 -17.90 -11.63
C SER A 230 7.42 -16.44 -12.04
N ASP A 231 6.48 -15.74 -11.40
CA ASP A 231 6.27 -14.31 -11.63
C ASP A 231 7.46 -13.47 -11.16
N VAL A 232 8.05 -13.84 -10.02
CA VAL A 232 9.29 -13.21 -9.53
C VAL A 232 10.39 -13.36 -10.57
N LYS A 233 10.59 -14.58 -11.12
CA LYS A 233 11.60 -14.81 -12.16
C LYS A 233 11.35 -13.98 -13.43
N GLU A 234 10.10 -13.90 -13.88
CA GLU A 234 9.72 -13.08 -15.03
C GLU A 234 9.93 -11.57 -14.76
N ALA A 235 9.61 -11.10 -13.55
CA ALA A 235 9.84 -9.73 -13.15
C ALA A 235 11.33 -9.36 -13.17
N PHE A 236 12.22 -10.28 -12.79
CA PHE A 236 13.68 -10.07 -12.88
C PHE A 236 14.18 -9.81 -14.29
N ASP A 237 13.54 -10.35 -15.33
CA ASP A 237 13.93 -10.13 -16.73
C ASP A 237 13.76 -8.66 -17.15
N PHE A 238 12.96 -7.88 -16.43
CA PHE A 238 12.80 -6.43 -16.64
C PHE A 238 13.79 -5.57 -15.83
N GLU A 239 14.62 -6.19 -14.97
CA GLU A 239 15.60 -5.48 -14.12
C GLU A 239 14.95 -4.32 -13.32
N PRO A 240 13.91 -4.55 -12.52
CA PRO A 240 13.28 -3.50 -11.76
C PRO A 240 14.15 -3.03 -10.59
N TYR A 241 13.86 -1.84 -10.08
CA TYR A 241 14.40 -1.34 -8.81
C TYR A 241 13.76 -2.08 -7.62
N ILE A 242 12.44 -2.31 -7.69
CA ILE A 242 11.65 -2.94 -6.62
C ILE A 242 10.54 -3.84 -7.20
N ILE A 243 10.27 -4.95 -6.52
CA ILE A 243 9.19 -5.90 -6.83
C ILE A 243 8.24 -5.96 -5.64
N GLU A 244 6.93 -5.86 -5.91
CA GLU A 244 5.89 -6.12 -4.93
C GLU A 244 5.45 -7.58 -4.96
N VAL A 245 5.47 -8.24 -3.79
CA VAL A 245 5.08 -9.63 -3.57
C VAL A 245 4.02 -9.76 -2.49
#